data_c79edc576d4402bc1e05a4db330222be
#
_entry.id   c79edc576d4402bc1e05a4db330222be
#
_cell.length_a   1.000
_cell.length_b   1.000
_cell.length_c   1.000
_cell.angle_alpha   90.00
_cell.angle_beta   90.00
_cell.angle_gamma   90.00
#
_symmetry.space_group_name_H-M   'P 1'
#
loop_
_entity.id
_entity.type
_entity.pdbx_description
1 polymer ?
#
loop_
_entity_poly.entity_id
_entity_poly.type
_entity_poly.pdbx_seq_one_letter_code
_entity_poly.pdbx_strand_id
1 'polypeptide(L)'
;MFSDFAKNEILMSCEYIKSHGLTDNKDMVINIVGDHILCDYLRATFEALGTKTEYRYTVHQKKTSDAFISTVAKQCFLYMIDTKDGKSDINDLSSLLESVSKIKDAEFVCMAIAPATQNYVHSLSEMELSNISVHTKLAEIESVLSSYCNKVNIKEIRFDNFLCDECGYLADIANEAENGSITISNNDTMHYFTAISYSDAVDAVFTVIKNGKHGNVYNCSGELMSVHELKSFVYQTLAKYGVQLKLNADAKLNTTYTAFNSGKLFSLGFEYVCDNKTRVLYALSSMTKNNVIADKTDSLYDGKLQHIRDMELELLRTVDKICRDNNIMYFLSGGTMLGAIRHKGFIPWDDDIDIAMLREDFVKFKAIIKDKLPEKYRYQSFENKDGYHYFFDKITINDTYFSTKYSDDFDMQKGISMDIFVFDKTSDNKLMQKLHFKSLMMLRLLMNVRWKNTARKGKSYMLSKIMLPLLRLFSMDTYSKWYDKKLRKYEKKNTTTVLPPATDHKWRGVMPLEWFSNVTEAKFDDVDSFVPTGYDNYLKQWYCDNYMELLPLSQRVGSHDFYRLDIGNEINDNNTKHYNYKGELL
;
A
#
# COMPACT_ATOMS: atom_id res chain seq x y z
N MET A 1 -20.48 -9.79 2.88
CA MET A 1 -19.91 -8.69 2.05
C MET A 1 -18.53 -8.44 2.59
N PHE A 2 -17.49 -8.53 1.77
CA PHE A 2 -16.11 -8.35 2.22
C PHE A 2 -15.87 -6.97 2.82
N SER A 3 -15.06 -6.88 3.87
CA SER A 3 -14.52 -5.62 4.38
C SER A 3 -13.65 -4.94 3.30
N ASP A 4 -13.38 -3.65 3.43
CA ASP A 4 -12.51 -2.95 2.46
C ASP A 4 -11.09 -3.50 2.47
N PHE A 5 -10.62 -3.99 3.63
CA PHE A 5 -9.40 -4.76 3.74
C PHE A 5 -9.39 -6.00 2.84
N ALA A 6 -10.42 -6.85 2.93
CA ALA A 6 -10.53 -8.06 2.12
C ALA A 6 -10.62 -7.74 0.61
N LYS A 7 -11.28 -6.64 0.22
CA LYS A 7 -11.28 -6.16 -1.18
C LYS A 7 -9.90 -5.79 -1.67
N ASN A 8 -9.10 -5.12 -0.83
CA ASN A 8 -7.72 -4.76 -1.17
C ASN A 8 -6.83 -6.00 -1.30
N GLU A 9 -6.97 -6.99 -0.42
CA GLU A 9 -6.27 -8.27 -0.54
C GLU A 9 -6.61 -8.97 -1.86
N ILE A 10 -7.89 -9.01 -2.24
CA ILE A 10 -8.34 -9.60 -3.51
C ILE A 10 -7.71 -8.88 -4.71
N LEU A 11 -7.64 -7.56 -4.69
CA LEU A 11 -7.01 -6.77 -5.75
C LEU A 11 -5.51 -7.05 -5.84
N MET A 12 -4.83 -7.18 -4.71
CA MET A 12 -3.40 -7.53 -4.65
C MET A 12 -3.13 -8.91 -5.24
N SER A 13 -3.92 -9.91 -4.87
CA SER A 13 -3.85 -11.23 -5.48
C SER A 13 -4.08 -11.19 -6.99
N CYS A 14 -5.03 -10.38 -7.47
CA CYS A 14 -5.23 -10.22 -8.91
C CYS A 14 -4.00 -9.66 -9.63
N GLU A 15 -3.30 -8.71 -9.03
CA GLU A 15 -2.07 -8.12 -9.59
C GLU A 15 -0.91 -9.11 -9.56
N TYR A 16 -0.71 -9.80 -8.45
CA TYR A 16 0.29 -10.87 -8.32
C TYR A 16 0.09 -11.96 -9.39
N ILE A 17 -1.12 -12.48 -9.50
CA ILE A 17 -1.48 -13.53 -10.45
C ILE A 17 -1.21 -13.09 -11.89
N LYS A 18 -1.49 -11.82 -12.24
CA LYS A 18 -1.20 -11.27 -13.58
C LYS A 18 0.30 -11.11 -13.82
N SER A 19 1.03 -10.53 -12.87
CA SER A 19 2.46 -10.26 -13.01
C SER A 19 3.28 -11.55 -13.18
N HIS A 20 2.84 -12.64 -12.54
CA HIS A 20 3.48 -13.96 -12.64
C HIS A 20 2.94 -14.81 -13.79
N GLY A 21 2.10 -14.25 -14.67
CA GLY A 21 1.54 -14.95 -15.82
C GLY A 21 0.72 -16.19 -15.43
N LEU A 22 0.08 -16.18 -14.26
CA LEU A 22 -0.72 -17.31 -13.76
C LEU A 22 -2.11 -17.38 -14.44
N THR A 23 -2.37 -16.51 -15.44
CA THR A 23 -3.66 -16.36 -16.12
C THR A 23 -3.72 -17.01 -17.52
N ASP A 24 -2.76 -17.83 -17.92
CA ASP A 24 -2.60 -18.29 -19.32
C ASP A 24 -3.66 -19.28 -19.81
N ASN A 25 -4.56 -19.75 -18.95
CA ASN A 25 -5.63 -20.68 -19.34
C ASN A 25 -6.91 -19.92 -19.70
N LYS A 26 -7.13 -19.68 -20.99
CA LYS A 26 -8.41 -19.16 -21.52
C LYS A 26 -9.50 -20.23 -21.40
N ASP A 27 -10.71 -19.79 -21.05
CA ASP A 27 -11.91 -20.64 -20.99
C ASP A 27 -11.85 -21.81 -19.99
N MET A 28 -11.30 -21.58 -18.79
CA MET A 28 -11.34 -22.57 -17.72
C MET A 28 -12.61 -22.42 -16.86
N VAL A 29 -13.26 -23.52 -16.57
CA VAL A 29 -14.35 -23.59 -15.57
C VAL A 29 -13.75 -23.92 -14.20
N ILE A 30 -13.94 -23.03 -13.24
CA ILE A 30 -13.48 -23.21 -11.86
C ILE A 30 -14.67 -23.63 -11.00
N ASN A 31 -14.60 -24.81 -10.41
CA ASN A 31 -15.59 -25.32 -9.47
C ASN A 31 -15.00 -25.25 -8.06
N ILE A 32 -15.49 -24.32 -7.23
CA ILE A 32 -15.05 -24.17 -5.83
C ILE A 32 -16.04 -24.92 -4.96
N VAL A 33 -15.55 -25.89 -4.18
CA VAL A 33 -16.36 -26.74 -3.32
C VAL A 33 -15.89 -26.64 -1.89
N GLY A 34 -16.75 -26.16 -1.00
CA GLY A 34 -16.50 -25.90 0.42
C GLY A 34 -17.15 -24.61 0.88
N ASP A 35 -17.20 -24.43 2.18
CA ASP A 35 -17.83 -23.26 2.86
C ASP A 35 -16.84 -22.44 3.70
N HIS A 36 -15.54 -22.74 3.62
CA HIS A 36 -14.50 -21.96 4.29
C HIS A 36 -14.31 -20.59 3.63
N ILE A 37 -13.96 -19.58 4.41
CA ILE A 37 -13.78 -18.18 3.94
C ILE A 37 -12.76 -18.07 2.79
N LEU A 38 -11.74 -18.91 2.73
CA LEU A 38 -10.79 -18.97 1.60
C LEU A 38 -11.51 -19.24 0.26
N CYS A 39 -12.60 -20.01 0.27
CA CYS A 39 -13.41 -20.26 -0.92
C CYS A 39 -14.04 -18.96 -1.45
N ASP A 40 -14.46 -18.06 -0.54
CA ASP A 40 -15.02 -16.76 -0.91
C ASP A 40 -13.94 -15.83 -1.49
N TYR A 41 -12.73 -15.84 -0.93
CA TYR A 41 -11.59 -15.09 -1.47
C TYR A 41 -11.20 -15.61 -2.87
N LEU A 42 -11.11 -16.92 -3.05
CA LEU A 42 -10.84 -17.52 -4.36
C LEU A 42 -11.90 -17.14 -5.38
N ARG A 43 -13.18 -17.25 -5.04
CA ARG A 43 -14.29 -16.87 -5.91
C ARG A 43 -14.19 -15.41 -6.34
N ALA A 44 -14.04 -14.51 -5.37
CA ALA A 44 -13.95 -13.07 -5.64
C ALA A 44 -12.73 -12.71 -6.50
N THR A 45 -11.58 -13.38 -6.29
CA THR A 45 -10.38 -13.19 -7.10
C THR A 45 -10.58 -13.67 -8.54
N PHE A 46 -11.16 -14.84 -8.76
CA PHE A 46 -11.45 -15.34 -10.11
C PHE A 46 -12.47 -14.45 -10.83
N GLU A 47 -13.52 -13.98 -10.13
CA GLU A 47 -14.50 -13.06 -10.69
C GLU A 47 -13.84 -11.72 -11.08
N ALA A 48 -13.00 -11.15 -10.21
CA ALA A 48 -12.28 -9.91 -10.49
C ALA A 48 -11.27 -10.06 -11.64
N LEU A 49 -10.60 -11.19 -11.78
CA LEU A 49 -9.74 -11.50 -12.92
C LEU A 49 -10.54 -11.60 -14.22
N GLY A 50 -11.70 -12.26 -14.19
CA GLY A 50 -12.58 -12.43 -15.36
C GLY A 50 -13.15 -11.12 -15.89
N THR A 51 -13.39 -10.13 -15.05
CA THR A 51 -13.91 -8.81 -15.45
C THR A 51 -12.86 -7.87 -16.06
N LYS A 52 -11.59 -8.07 -15.75
CA LYS A 52 -10.47 -7.18 -16.12
C LYS A 52 -9.57 -7.70 -17.25
N THR A 53 -9.81 -8.93 -17.74
CA THR A 53 -8.95 -9.60 -18.73
C THR A 53 -9.79 -10.22 -19.84
N GLU A 54 -9.12 -10.62 -20.97
CA GLU A 54 -9.74 -11.43 -22.03
C GLU A 54 -10.04 -12.89 -21.58
N TYR A 55 -9.76 -13.22 -20.32
CA TYR A 55 -9.95 -14.54 -19.75
C TYR A 55 -11.37 -14.67 -19.20
N ARG A 56 -12.04 -15.76 -19.57
CA ARG A 56 -13.38 -16.09 -19.08
C ARG A 56 -13.28 -17.22 -18.07
N TYR A 57 -13.37 -16.86 -16.79
CA TYR A 57 -13.58 -17.85 -15.75
C TYR A 57 -15.07 -17.95 -15.45
N THR A 58 -15.61 -19.17 -15.51
CA THR A 58 -16.95 -19.44 -14.99
C THR A 58 -16.76 -20.05 -13.60
N VAL A 59 -17.13 -19.29 -12.59
CA VAL A 59 -16.95 -19.71 -11.18
C VAL A 59 -18.26 -20.27 -10.66
N HIS A 60 -18.21 -21.48 -10.13
CA HIS A 60 -19.33 -22.13 -9.47
C HIS A 60 -18.94 -22.45 -8.03
N GLN A 61 -19.62 -21.85 -7.05
CA GLN A 61 -19.54 -22.31 -5.66
C GLN A 61 -20.61 -23.39 -5.46
N LYS A 62 -20.20 -24.59 -5.15
CA LYS A 62 -21.08 -25.76 -5.07
C LYS A 62 -20.92 -26.50 -3.75
N LYS A 63 -22.01 -27.17 -3.35
CA LYS A 63 -21.94 -28.21 -2.32
C LYS A 63 -21.51 -29.52 -2.98
N THR A 64 -20.93 -30.44 -2.20
CA THR A 64 -20.49 -31.76 -2.68
C THR A 64 -21.60 -32.58 -3.34
N SER A 65 -22.85 -32.36 -2.96
CA SER A 65 -24.03 -33.04 -3.50
C SER A 65 -24.51 -32.49 -4.85
N ASP A 66 -23.95 -31.37 -5.36
CA ASP A 66 -24.42 -30.77 -6.59
C ASP A 66 -23.93 -31.55 -7.83
N ALA A 67 -24.80 -31.66 -8.83
CA ALA A 67 -24.44 -32.29 -10.11
C ALA A 67 -23.48 -31.39 -10.92
N PHE A 68 -22.39 -31.95 -11.44
CA PHE A 68 -21.46 -31.26 -12.32
C PHE A 68 -21.83 -31.46 -13.77
N ILE A 69 -21.88 -30.37 -14.53
CA ILE A 69 -22.22 -30.39 -15.96
C ILE A 69 -20.89 -30.59 -16.72
N SER A 70 -20.83 -31.66 -17.55
CA SER A 70 -19.73 -31.81 -18.48
C SER A 70 -19.81 -30.74 -19.56
N THR A 71 -18.79 -29.90 -19.65
CA THR A 71 -18.62 -28.85 -20.66
C THR A 71 -17.42 -29.19 -21.54
N VAL A 72 -17.33 -28.53 -22.71
CA VAL A 72 -16.15 -28.67 -23.60
C VAL A 72 -14.93 -27.96 -23.04
N ALA A 73 -15.11 -27.06 -22.06
CA ALA A 73 -14.03 -26.31 -21.43
C ALA A 73 -13.27 -27.15 -20.40
N LYS A 74 -11.99 -26.84 -20.23
CA LYS A 74 -11.17 -27.45 -19.16
C LYS A 74 -11.77 -27.09 -17.79
N GLN A 75 -11.95 -28.08 -16.93
CA GLN A 75 -12.50 -27.89 -15.59
C GLN A 75 -11.43 -28.08 -14.52
N CYS A 76 -11.39 -27.14 -13.58
CA CYS A 76 -10.57 -27.24 -12.37
C CYS A 76 -11.50 -27.25 -11.15
N PHE A 77 -11.29 -28.23 -10.27
CA PHE A 77 -12.03 -28.38 -9.02
C PHE A 77 -11.12 -28.01 -7.86
N LEU A 78 -11.54 -27.03 -7.07
CA LEU A 78 -10.89 -26.58 -5.86
C LEU A 78 -11.75 -27.06 -4.68
N TYR A 79 -11.28 -28.11 -4.00
CA TYR A 79 -12.00 -28.70 -2.87
C TYR A 79 -11.33 -28.35 -1.55
N MET A 80 -12.08 -27.67 -0.69
CA MET A 80 -11.62 -27.29 0.64
C MET A 80 -12.09 -28.30 1.69
N ILE A 81 -11.15 -28.75 2.50
CA ILE A 81 -11.43 -29.61 3.64
C ILE A 81 -10.71 -29.09 4.90
N ASP A 82 -11.48 -28.82 5.96
CA ASP A 82 -10.93 -28.46 7.26
C ASP A 82 -10.84 -29.69 8.15
N THR A 83 -9.63 -30.06 8.55
CA THR A 83 -9.41 -31.22 9.40
C THR A 83 -9.79 -30.96 10.86
N LYS A 84 -9.94 -29.69 11.27
CA LYS A 84 -10.35 -29.29 12.64
C LYS A 84 -11.85 -29.40 12.86
N ASP A 85 -12.66 -29.10 11.86
CA ASP A 85 -14.09 -28.80 12.04
C ASP A 85 -14.97 -30.05 12.26
N GLY A 86 -14.44 -31.27 12.13
CA GLY A 86 -15.22 -32.50 12.29
C GLY A 86 -16.39 -32.68 11.33
N LYS A 87 -16.78 -31.63 10.59
CA LYS A 87 -17.93 -31.58 9.69
C LYS A 87 -17.61 -32.01 8.28
N SER A 88 -16.35 -31.89 7.85
CA SER A 88 -15.93 -32.32 6.53
C SER A 88 -15.88 -33.86 6.45
N ASP A 89 -16.73 -34.43 5.64
CA ASP A 89 -16.81 -35.90 5.48
C ASP A 89 -15.86 -36.37 4.35
N ILE A 90 -15.03 -37.35 4.68
CA ILE A 90 -14.14 -38.01 3.70
C ILE A 90 -14.95 -38.73 2.64
N ASN A 91 -16.16 -39.19 2.96
CA ASN A 91 -17.09 -39.77 2.00
C ASN A 91 -17.51 -38.76 0.92
N ASP A 92 -17.66 -37.49 1.30
CA ASP A 92 -17.95 -36.39 0.35
C ASP A 92 -16.79 -36.20 -0.63
N LEU A 93 -15.53 -36.21 -0.15
CA LEU A 93 -14.34 -36.14 -1.00
C LEU A 93 -14.31 -37.32 -1.99
N SER A 94 -14.57 -38.54 -1.52
CA SER A 94 -14.58 -39.77 -2.37
C SER A 94 -15.70 -39.68 -3.42
N SER A 95 -16.90 -39.26 -3.04
CA SER A 95 -18.06 -39.11 -3.93
C SER A 95 -17.82 -38.05 -5.00
N LEU A 96 -17.17 -36.92 -4.61
CA LEU A 96 -16.78 -35.86 -5.52
C LEU A 96 -15.74 -36.35 -6.53
N LEU A 97 -14.67 -37.02 -6.08
CA LEU A 97 -13.62 -37.55 -6.95
C LEU A 97 -14.16 -38.62 -7.92
N GLU A 98 -15.11 -39.46 -7.48
CA GLU A 98 -15.79 -40.41 -8.38
C GLU A 98 -16.55 -39.66 -9.51
N SER A 99 -17.18 -38.51 -9.18
CA SER A 99 -17.87 -37.69 -10.17
C SER A 99 -16.89 -36.97 -11.11
N VAL A 100 -15.81 -36.41 -10.57
CA VAL A 100 -14.76 -35.70 -11.32
C VAL A 100 -14.00 -36.67 -12.24
N SER A 101 -13.80 -37.91 -11.82
CA SER A 101 -13.09 -38.93 -12.62
C SER A 101 -13.78 -39.26 -13.95
N LYS A 102 -15.06 -38.89 -14.10
CA LYS A 102 -15.84 -39.06 -15.34
C LYS A 102 -15.69 -37.87 -16.30
N ILE A 103 -15.05 -36.79 -15.87
CA ILE A 103 -14.83 -35.57 -16.65
C ILE A 103 -13.44 -35.63 -17.29
N LYS A 104 -13.41 -35.58 -18.62
CA LYS A 104 -12.15 -35.64 -19.36
C LYS A 104 -11.25 -34.43 -19.04
N ASP A 105 -9.97 -34.69 -18.81
CA ASP A 105 -8.93 -33.67 -18.55
C ASP A 105 -9.25 -32.75 -17.34
N ALA A 106 -10.03 -33.23 -16.37
CA ALA A 106 -10.30 -32.50 -15.15
C ALA A 106 -9.05 -32.41 -14.27
N GLU A 107 -8.88 -31.22 -13.68
CA GLU A 107 -7.85 -30.94 -12.71
C GLU A 107 -8.48 -30.80 -11.32
N PHE A 108 -7.87 -31.38 -10.30
CA PHE A 108 -8.37 -31.33 -8.93
C PHE A 108 -7.28 -30.85 -7.97
N VAL A 109 -7.58 -29.81 -7.21
CA VAL A 109 -6.71 -29.32 -6.16
C VAL A 109 -7.42 -29.50 -4.82
N CYS A 110 -6.91 -30.42 -4.01
CA CYS A 110 -7.35 -30.57 -2.63
C CYS A 110 -6.66 -29.50 -1.77
N MET A 111 -7.46 -28.69 -1.09
CA MET A 111 -7.02 -27.64 -0.18
C MET A 111 -7.32 -28.10 1.25
N ALA A 112 -6.32 -28.61 1.96
CA ALA A 112 -6.50 -29.13 3.31
C ALA A 112 -6.01 -28.14 4.37
N ILE A 113 -6.85 -27.76 5.31
CA ILE A 113 -6.42 -27.05 6.51
C ILE A 113 -6.01 -28.10 7.54
N ALA A 114 -4.71 -28.20 7.79
CA ALA A 114 -4.13 -29.21 8.66
C ALA A 114 -3.08 -28.59 9.60
N PRO A 115 -3.51 -27.72 10.55
CA PRO A 115 -2.58 -27.06 11.43
C PRO A 115 -1.83 -28.07 12.31
N ALA A 116 -0.59 -27.74 12.63
CA ALA A 116 0.20 -28.50 13.57
C ALA A 116 -0.46 -28.43 14.96
N THR A 117 -0.96 -29.55 15.44
CA THR A 117 -1.66 -29.64 16.75
C THR A 117 -0.74 -29.94 17.92
N GLN A 118 0.54 -30.20 17.66
CA GLN A 118 1.57 -30.52 18.65
C GLN A 118 2.81 -29.66 18.45
N ASN A 119 3.56 -29.46 19.50
CA ASN A 119 4.81 -28.74 19.47
C ASN A 119 5.95 -29.65 18.98
N TYR A 120 6.68 -29.18 17.98
CA TYR A 120 7.82 -29.88 17.38
C TYR A 120 9.12 -29.13 17.67
N VAL A 121 10.26 -29.75 17.38
CA VAL A 121 11.60 -29.17 17.57
C VAL A 121 12.06 -28.35 16.35
N HIS A 122 11.37 -28.46 15.21
CA HIS A 122 11.62 -27.71 13.97
C HIS A 122 10.35 -27.61 13.13
N SER A 123 10.36 -26.80 12.06
CA SER A 123 9.25 -26.72 11.09
C SER A 123 9.13 -28.01 10.28
N LEU A 124 7.89 -28.43 10.02
CA LEU A 124 7.60 -29.72 9.38
C LEU A 124 7.56 -29.60 7.85
N SER A 125 8.29 -30.49 7.16
CA SER A 125 8.17 -30.72 5.73
C SER A 125 6.90 -31.53 5.39
N GLU A 126 6.54 -31.58 4.10
CA GLU A 126 5.39 -32.37 3.62
C GLU A 126 5.49 -33.84 4.04
N MET A 127 6.69 -34.44 3.91
CA MET A 127 6.91 -35.85 4.23
C MET A 127 6.84 -36.10 5.74
N GLU A 128 7.40 -35.22 6.57
CA GLU A 128 7.32 -35.33 8.02
C GLU A 128 5.89 -35.18 8.51
N LEU A 129 5.12 -34.24 7.96
CA LEU A 129 3.72 -34.04 8.29
C LEU A 129 2.87 -35.27 7.93
N SER A 130 3.08 -35.86 6.75
CA SER A 130 2.43 -37.11 6.34
C SER A 130 2.74 -38.29 7.28
N ASN A 131 3.99 -38.41 7.72
CA ASN A 131 4.41 -39.48 8.64
C ASN A 131 3.81 -39.32 10.05
N ILE A 132 3.70 -38.09 10.54
CA ILE A 132 3.10 -37.80 11.86
C ILE A 132 1.58 -38.02 11.82
N SER A 133 0.98 -37.80 10.67
CA SER A 133 -0.48 -37.82 10.48
C SER A 133 -1.09 -39.21 10.33
N VAL A 134 -0.35 -40.30 10.52
CA VAL A 134 -0.76 -41.68 10.27
C VAL A 134 -2.12 -42.07 10.89
N HIS A 135 -2.57 -41.38 11.91
CA HIS A 135 -3.85 -41.62 12.58
C HIS A 135 -4.81 -40.41 12.54
N THR A 136 -4.60 -39.50 11.59
CA THR A 136 -5.40 -38.26 11.48
C THR A 136 -6.23 -38.28 10.20
N LYS A 137 -7.23 -37.41 10.10
CA LYS A 137 -8.01 -37.16 8.89
C LYS A 137 -7.12 -36.90 7.65
N LEU A 138 -5.93 -36.32 7.86
CA LEU A 138 -5.01 -36.04 6.75
C LEU A 138 -4.54 -37.32 6.05
N ALA A 139 -4.20 -38.39 6.81
CA ALA A 139 -3.84 -39.69 6.24
C ALA A 139 -5.01 -40.33 5.46
N GLU A 140 -6.23 -40.15 5.95
CA GLU A 140 -7.43 -40.65 5.25
C GLU A 140 -7.64 -39.86 3.94
N ILE A 141 -7.47 -38.51 3.95
CA ILE A 141 -7.50 -37.66 2.74
C ILE A 141 -6.46 -38.15 1.73
N GLU A 142 -5.20 -38.35 2.13
CA GLU A 142 -4.12 -38.82 1.27
C GLU A 142 -4.43 -40.19 0.67
N SER A 143 -5.01 -41.09 1.45
CA SER A 143 -5.42 -42.40 0.97
C SER A 143 -6.49 -42.31 -0.13
N VAL A 144 -7.49 -41.47 0.07
CA VAL A 144 -8.55 -41.24 -0.93
C VAL A 144 -7.95 -40.57 -2.17
N LEU A 145 -7.18 -39.49 -2.04
CA LEU A 145 -6.55 -38.83 -3.19
C LEU A 145 -5.68 -39.77 -4.01
N SER A 146 -4.86 -40.61 -3.34
CA SER A 146 -3.99 -41.58 -3.98
C SER A 146 -4.77 -42.62 -4.79
N SER A 147 -5.95 -43.02 -4.33
CA SER A 147 -6.80 -44.00 -5.04
C SER A 147 -7.35 -43.48 -6.38
N TYR A 148 -7.42 -42.16 -6.56
CA TYR A 148 -7.90 -41.51 -7.78
C TYR A 148 -6.78 -40.90 -8.64
N CYS A 149 -5.52 -40.90 -8.21
CA CYS A 149 -4.41 -40.33 -8.97
C CYS A 149 -4.26 -40.90 -10.40
N ASN A 150 -4.61 -42.15 -10.66
CA ASN A 150 -4.56 -42.71 -12.01
C ASN A 150 -5.72 -42.27 -12.93
N LYS A 151 -6.74 -41.59 -12.38
CA LYS A 151 -7.96 -41.19 -13.10
C LYS A 151 -8.11 -39.69 -13.24
N VAL A 152 -7.56 -38.90 -12.32
CA VAL A 152 -7.71 -37.44 -12.22
C VAL A 152 -6.34 -36.82 -12.00
N ASN A 153 -6.10 -35.66 -12.59
CA ASN A 153 -4.91 -34.85 -12.31
C ASN A 153 -5.07 -34.16 -10.93
N ILE A 154 -4.52 -34.77 -9.89
CA ILE A 154 -4.68 -34.36 -8.51
C ILE A 154 -3.43 -33.65 -8.00
N LYS A 155 -3.60 -32.57 -7.29
CA LYS A 155 -2.59 -31.86 -6.49
C LYS A 155 -3.17 -31.63 -5.11
N GLU A 156 -2.32 -31.54 -4.11
CA GLU A 156 -2.73 -31.20 -2.74
C GLU A 156 -1.95 -29.99 -2.24
N ILE A 157 -2.64 -29.08 -1.58
CA ILE A 157 -2.03 -27.97 -0.86
C ILE A 157 -2.52 -27.99 0.59
N ARG A 158 -1.58 -27.88 1.54
CA ARG A 158 -1.86 -27.93 2.97
C ARG A 158 -1.59 -26.59 3.59
N PHE A 159 -2.62 -26.04 4.17
CA PHE A 159 -2.53 -24.77 4.89
C PHE A 159 -2.34 -25.03 6.38
N ASP A 160 -1.49 -24.21 6.98
CA ASP A 160 -1.35 -24.09 8.43
C ASP A 160 -2.46 -23.20 9.01
N ASN A 161 -2.16 -22.34 9.97
CA ASN A 161 -3.09 -21.38 10.53
C ASN A 161 -3.23 -20.16 9.61
N PHE A 162 -4.43 -19.58 9.59
CA PHE A 162 -4.65 -18.29 8.95
C PHE A 162 -4.49 -17.15 9.96
N LEU A 163 -3.92 -16.03 9.49
CA LEU A 163 -3.66 -14.86 10.34
C LEU A 163 -4.92 -14.07 10.72
N CYS A 164 -5.99 -14.21 9.95
CA CYS A 164 -7.20 -13.40 10.08
C CYS A 164 -8.40 -14.16 10.66
N ASP A 165 -8.20 -15.35 11.21
CA ASP A 165 -9.30 -16.11 11.80
C ASP A 165 -9.71 -15.52 13.15
N GLU A 166 -10.99 -15.68 13.50
CA GLU A 166 -11.57 -15.30 14.79
C GLU A 166 -10.99 -16.11 15.96
N CYS A 167 -10.09 -17.03 15.68
CA CYS A 167 -9.40 -17.89 16.64
C CYS A 167 -7.89 -17.89 16.41
N GLY A 168 -7.12 -18.30 17.42
CA GLY A 168 -5.66 -18.39 17.37
C GLY A 168 -4.93 -17.20 17.98
N TYR A 169 -3.61 -17.17 17.84
CA TYR A 169 -2.75 -16.23 18.55
C TYR A 169 -3.10 -14.74 18.35
N LEU A 170 -3.58 -14.35 17.16
CA LEU A 170 -3.99 -12.96 16.92
C LEU A 170 -5.27 -12.60 17.65
N ALA A 171 -6.27 -13.50 17.67
CA ALA A 171 -7.49 -13.28 18.41
C ALA A 171 -7.20 -13.15 19.93
N ASP A 172 -6.32 -13.99 20.45
CA ASP A 172 -5.91 -13.93 21.85
C ASP A 172 -5.21 -12.61 22.17
N ILE A 173 -4.30 -12.16 21.31
CA ILE A 173 -3.58 -10.88 21.47
C ILE A 173 -4.54 -9.69 21.35
N ALA A 174 -5.49 -9.75 20.42
CA ALA A 174 -6.50 -8.70 20.27
C ALA A 174 -7.37 -8.59 21.52
N ASN A 175 -7.81 -9.71 22.07
CA ASN A 175 -8.57 -9.76 23.31
C ASN A 175 -7.75 -9.24 24.51
N GLU A 176 -6.47 -9.61 24.62
CA GLU A 176 -5.55 -9.05 25.61
C GLU A 176 -5.45 -7.53 25.48
N ALA A 177 -5.28 -7.02 24.26
CA ALA A 177 -5.18 -5.59 23.98
C ALA A 177 -6.47 -4.82 24.31
N GLU A 178 -7.64 -5.38 23.99
CA GLU A 178 -8.95 -4.81 24.35
C GLU A 178 -9.12 -4.71 25.88
N ASN A 179 -8.54 -5.64 26.64
CA ASN A 179 -8.52 -5.63 28.11
C ASN A 179 -7.44 -4.71 28.71
N GLY A 180 -6.72 -3.96 27.89
CA GLY A 180 -5.73 -2.95 28.30
C GLY A 180 -4.38 -3.53 28.75
N SER A 181 -4.08 -4.79 28.45
CA SER A 181 -2.78 -5.40 28.76
C SER A 181 -2.38 -6.44 27.72
N ILE A 182 -1.07 -6.56 27.47
CA ILE A 182 -0.50 -7.67 26.71
C ILE A 182 0.47 -8.40 27.65
N THR A 183 0.29 -9.72 27.77
CA THR A 183 1.14 -10.56 28.59
C THR A 183 2.12 -11.33 27.72
N ILE A 184 3.41 -11.05 27.89
CA ILE A 184 4.50 -11.83 27.27
C ILE A 184 4.98 -12.83 28.31
N SER A 185 4.66 -14.10 28.12
CA SER A 185 5.18 -15.19 28.94
C SER A 185 6.51 -15.68 28.40
N ASN A 186 7.31 -16.35 29.22
CA ASN A 186 8.56 -16.96 28.72
C ASN A 186 8.30 -18.18 27.84
N ASN A 187 7.15 -18.81 27.95
CA ASN A 187 6.76 -19.81 26.98
C ASN A 187 6.56 -19.17 25.58
N ASP A 188 6.15 -17.90 25.51
CA ASP A 188 5.96 -17.18 24.25
C ASP A 188 7.32 -16.85 23.58
N THR A 189 8.39 -16.66 24.33
CA THR A 189 9.69 -16.26 23.76
C THR A 189 10.32 -17.33 22.86
N MET A 190 9.99 -18.59 23.07
CA MET A 190 10.56 -19.73 22.39
C MET A 190 9.51 -20.55 21.61
N HIS A 191 8.30 -20.06 21.52
CA HIS A 191 7.26 -20.68 20.70
C HIS A 191 7.23 -20.03 19.33
N TYR A 192 7.61 -20.79 18.31
CA TYR A 192 7.60 -20.38 16.91
C TYR A 192 6.39 -21.00 16.20
N PHE A 193 5.73 -20.22 15.38
CA PHE A 193 4.61 -20.68 14.55
C PHE A 193 4.68 -20.06 13.16
N THR A 194 3.90 -20.61 12.25
CA THR A 194 3.62 -20.03 10.94
C THR A 194 2.13 -19.78 10.81
N ALA A 195 1.76 -18.72 10.09
CA ALA A 195 0.38 -18.46 9.72
C ALA A 195 0.36 -17.67 8.40
N ILE A 196 -0.60 -17.96 7.54
CA ILE A 196 -0.71 -17.37 6.19
C ILE A 196 -1.89 -16.42 6.09
N SER A 197 -1.78 -15.37 5.28
CA SER A 197 -2.93 -14.53 4.92
C SER A 197 -3.82 -15.23 3.88
N TYR A 198 -5.07 -14.82 3.76
CA TYR A 198 -5.95 -15.34 2.71
C TYR A 198 -5.46 -14.95 1.32
N SER A 199 -4.89 -13.78 1.13
CA SER A 199 -4.31 -13.36 -0.16
C SER A 199 -3.17 -14.27 -0.60
N ASP A 200 -2.19 -14.54 0.28
CA ASP A 200 -1.10 -15.46 -0.09
C ASP A 200 -1.57 -16.90 -0.27
N ALA A 201 -2.59 -17.32 0.46
CA ALA A 201 -3.19 -18.63 0.26
C ALA A 201 -3.85 -18.74 -1.14
N VAL A 202 -4.53 -17.70 -1.58
CA VAL A 202 -5.07 -17.59 -2.94
C VAL A 202 -3.94 -17.67 -3.97
N ASP A 203 -2.87 -16.89 -3.81
CA ASP A 203 -1.73 -16.86 -4.72
C ASP A 203 -1.00 -18.22 -4.76
N ALA A 204 -0.91 -18.89 -3.62
CA ALA A 204 -0.38 -20.26 -3.54
C ALA A 204 -1.26 -21.25 -4.31
N VAL A 205 -2.57 -21.17 -4.21
CA VAL A 205 -3.50 -22.02 -4.97
C VAL A 205 -3.31 -21.80 -6.47
N PHE A 206 -3.24 -20.56 -6.94
CA PHE A 206 -2.98 -20.26 -8.35
C PHE A 206 -1.61 -20.79 -8.81
N THR A 207 -0.57 -20.62 -7.99
CA THR A 207 0.77 -21.16 -8.28
C THR A 207 0.74 -22.68 -8.41
N VAL A 208 0.01 -23.39 -7.53
CA VAL A 208 -0.14 -24.85 -7.59
C VAL A 208 -0.99 -25.27 -8.79
N ILE A 209 -2.06 -24.57 -9.13
CA ILE A 209 -2.83 -24.83 -10.36
C ILE A 209 -1.91 -24.79 -11.57
N LYS A 210 -1.12 -23.75 -11.72
CA LYS A 210 -0.28 -23.52 -12.89
C LYS A 210 0.97 -24.41 -12.91
N ASN A 211 1.76 -24.39 -11.84
CA ASN A 211 3.12 -24.93 -11.81
C ASN A 211 3.23 -26.24 -11.01
N GLY A 212 2.20 -26.59 -10.23
CA GLY A 212 2.20 -27.79 -9.41
C GLY A 212 2.15 -29.07 -10.26
N LYS A 213 2.85 -30.09 -9.79
CA LYS A 213 2.92 -31.39 -10.46
C LYS A 213 1.86 -32.33 -9.90
N HIS A 214 1.27 -33.15 -10.80
CA HIS A 214 0.35 -34.22 -10.46
C HIS A 214 0.91 -35.15 -9.37
N GLY A 215 0.05 -35.57 -8.44
CA GLY A 215 0.41 -36.46 -7.33
C GLY A 215 1.29 -35.82 -6.25
N ASN A 216 1.54 -34.51 -6.32
CA ASN A 216 2.37 -33.82 -5.35
C ASN A 216 1.55 -33.06 -4.29
N VAL A 217 2.14 -33.00 -3.12
CA VAL A 217 1.67 -32.22 -1.96
C VAL A 217 2.58 -31.03 -1.75
N TYR A 218 2.00 -29.89 -1.36
CA TYR A 218 2.68 -28.65 -1.09
C TYR A 218 2.21 -28.07 0.23
N ASN A 219 3.12 -27.86 1.17
CA ASN A 219 2.81 -27.09 2.37
C ASN A 219 2.77 -25.59 2.02
N CYS A 220 1.79 -24.91 2.56
CA CYS A 220 1.59 -23.47 2.41
C CYS A 220 1.37 -22.84 3.77
N SER A 221 2.35 -22.10 4.24
CA SER A 221 2.30 -21.36 5.50
C SER A 221 2.96 -20.01 5.33
N GLY A 222 2.77 -19.10 6.29
CA GLY A 222 3.44 -17.81 6.33
C GLY A 222 4.90 -17.92 6.79
N GLU A 223 5.53 -16.74 6.94
CA GLU A 223 6.87 -16.66 7.54
C GLU A 223 6.88 -17.15 8.98
N LEU A 224 8.02 -17.70 9.39
CA LEU A 224 8.23 -18.13 10.76
C LEU A 224 8.29 -16.92 11.70
N MET A 225 7.53 -16.97 12.78
CA MET A 225 7.43 -15.89 13.78
C MET A 225 7.36 -16.50 15.19
N SER A 226 7.97 -15.86 16.17
CA SER A 226 7.72 -16.23 17.56
C SER A 226 6.53 -15.45 18.13
N VAL A 227 5.80 -16.07 19.05
CA VAL A 227 4.70 -15.40 19.77
C VAL A 227 5.20 -14.16 20.51
N HIS A 228 6.41 -14.20 21.05
CA HIS A 228 7.05 -13.05 21.67
C HIS A 228 7.24 -11.88 20.69
N GLU A 229 7.78 -12.15 19.48
CA GLU A 229 7.97 -11.11 18.47
C GLU A 229 6.64 -10.51 18.05
N LEU A 230 5.62 -11.36 17.86
CA LEU A 230 4.28 -10.92 17.52
C LEU A 230 3.68 -10.02 18.61
N LYS A 231 3.68 -10.45 19.85
CA LYS A 231 3.15 -9.68 21.00
C LYS A 231 3.91 -8.37 21.21
N SER A 232 5.25 -8.40 21.10
CA SER A 232 6.09 -7.20 21.19
C SER A 232 5.78 -6.21 20.09
N PHE A 233 5.61 -6.69 18.87
CA PHE A 233 5.28 -5.86 17.72
C PHE A 233 3.89 -5.21 17.87
N VAL A 234 2.89 -5.97 18.29
CA VAL A 234 1.53 -5.45 18.56
C VAL A 234 1.56 -4.41 19.67
N TYR A 235 2.22 -4.70 20.79
CA TYR A 235 2.38 -3.75 21.89
C TYR A 235 3.02 -2.43 21.46
N GLN A 236 4.17 -2.49 20.76
CA GLN A 236 4.88 -1.31 20.29
C GLN A 236 4.05 -0.49 19.29
N THR A 237 3.30 -1.19 18.44
CA THR A 237 2.45 -0.55 17.45
C THR A 237 1.29 0.18 18.12
N LEU A 238 0.55 -0.49 18.99
CA LEU A 238 -0.59 0.11 19.70
C LEU A 238 -0.14 1.29 20.57
N ALA A 239 1.02 1.17 21.26
CA ALA A 239 1.61 2.25 22.02
C ALA A 239 1.96 3.47 21.15
N LYS A 240 2.43 3.25 19.91
CA LYS A 240 2.71 4.32 18.92
C LYS A 240 1.46 5.08 18.51
N TYR A 241 0.29 4.43 18.56
CA TYR A 241 -1.02 5.04 18.30
C TYR A 241 -1.71 5.59 19.55
N GLY A 242 -0.99 5.69 20.68
CA GLY A 242 -1.50 6.28 21.92
C GLY A 242 -2.35 5.34 22.77
N VAL A 243 -2.45 4.06 22.40
CA VAL A 243 -3.12 3.04 23.23
C VAL A 243 -2.22 2.71 24.40
N GLN A 244 -2.70 2.97 25.62
CA GLN A 244 -1.96 2.66 26.83
C GLN A 244 -2.22 1.20 27.22
N LEU A 245 -1.21 0.36 27.08
CA LEU A 245 -1.24 -1.05 27.47
C LEU A 245 -0.24 -1.33 28.57
N LYS A 246 -0.58 -2.25 29.46
CA LYS A 246 0.36 -2.82 30.43
C LYS A 246 1.09 -4.00 29.78
N LEU A 247 2.41 -4.03 29.92
CA LEU A 247 3.22 -5.17 29.51
C LEU A 247 3.58 -5.99 30.75
N ASN A 248 3.10 -7.22 30.82
CA ASN A 248 3.43 -8.17 31.86
C ASN A 248 4.42 -9.20 31.30
N ALA A 249 5.52 -9.47 32.00
CA ALA A 249 6.53 -10.44 31.56
C ALA A 249 6.79 -11.48 32.65
N ASP A 250 6.71 -12.77 32.32
CA ASP A 250 6.94 -13.90 33.22
C ASP A 250 7.88 -14.95 32.58
N ALA A 251 8.78 -15.57 33.34
CA ALA A 251 9.95 -16.25 32.79
C ALA A 251 10.08 -17.76 33.00
N LYS A 252 10.09 -18.60 31.89
CA LYS A 252 10.80 -19.90 31.78
C LYS A 252 10.92 -20.39 30.33
N LEU A 253 12.00 -21.16 29.96
CA LEU A 253 12.45 -21.39 28.59
C LEU A 253 12.20 -22.83 28.10
N ASN A 254 11.44 -23.02 27.00
CA ASN A 254 11.53 -24.19 26.13
C ASN A 254 11.20 -23.78 24.69
N THR A 255 12.06 -24.14 23.72
CA THR A 255 11.81 -23.84 22.28
C THR A 255 10.86 -24.87 21.70
N THR A 256 9.74 -24.39 21.14
CA THR A 256 8.76 -25.25 20.47
C THR A 256 8.34 -24.63 19.13
N TYR A 257 7.93 -25.47 18.21
CA TYR A 257 7.48 -25.05 16.87
C TYR A 257 6.11 -25.64 16.56
N THR A 258 5.22 -24.78 16.04
CA THR A 258 4.00 -25.21 15.33
C THR A 258 4.06 -24.57 13.94
N ALA A 259 4.91 -25.13 13.09
CA ALA A 259 5.30 -24.47 11.84
C ALA A 259 5.46 -25.48 10.71
N PHE A 260 5.02 -25.08 9.50
CA PHE A 260 5.23 -25.82 8.26
C PHE A 260 6.40 -25.24 7.46
N ASN A 261 7.07 -26.10 6.71
CA ASN A 261 8.09 -25.72 5.75
C ASN A 261 7.47 -25.65 4.34
N SER A 262 7.45 -24.47 3.75
CA SER A 262 6.90 -24.20 2.42
C SER A 262 7.95 -24.25 1.29
N GLY A 263 9.15 -24.77 1.53
CA GLY A 263 10.27 -24.76 0.57
C GLY A 263 9.93 -25.39 -0.79
N LYS A 264 9.08 -26.42 -0.80
CA LYS A 264 8.62 -27.06 -2.04
C LYS A 264 7.66 -26.17 -2.84
N LEU A 265 6.82 -25.37 -2.17
CA LEU A 265 5.96 -24.38 -2.80
C LEU A 265 6.78 -23.23 -3.41
N PHE A 266 7.79 -22.73 -2.69
CA PHE A 266 8.71 -21.71 -3.21
C PHE A 266 9.44 -22.17 -4.47
N SER A 267 9.77 -23.47 -4.58
CA SER A 267 10.39 -24.00 -5.79
C SER A 267 9.50 -23.94 -7.04
N LEU A 268 8.20 -23.68 -6.89
CA LEU A 268 7.25 -23.43 -7.98
C LEU A 268 7.19 -21.96 -8.41
N GLY A 269 7.93 -21.05 -7.74
CA GLY A 269 7.91 -19.63 -7.99
C GLY A 269 6.89 -18.86 -7.14
N PHE A 270 6.38 -19.45 -6.07
CA PHE A 270 5.56 -18.73 -5.09
C PHE A 270 6.44 -17.80 -4.26
N GLU A 271 5.97 -16.57 -4.04
CA GLU A 271 6.58 -15.57 -3.18
C GLU A 271 5.49 -14.92 -2.32
N TYR A 272 5.83 -14.55 -1.09
CA TYR A 272 4.90 -13.77 -0.28
C TYR A 272 4.75 -12.35 -0.83
N VAL A 273 3.53 -11.90 -0.96
CA VAL A 273 3.22 -10.53 -1.39
C VAL A 273 3.43 -9.54 -0.25
N CYS A 274 3.42 -10.01 1.00
CA CYS A 274 3.39 -9.17 2.18
C CYS A 274 4.13 -9.81 3.36
N ASP A 275 4.84 -9.00 4.15
CA ASP A 275 5.43 -9.48 5.41
C ASP A 275 4.38 -9.68 6.51
N ASN A 276 4.66 -10.60 7.42
CA ASN A 276 3.76 -10.95 8.52
C ASN A 276 3.42 -9.79 9.45
N LYS A 277 4.34 -8.85 9.68
CA LYS A 277 4.08 -7.71 10.58
C LYS A 277 2.98 -6.82 10.03
N THR A 278 3.02 -6.58 8.73
CA THR A 278 1.99 -5.80 8.04
C THR A 278 0.64 -6.52 8.04
N ARG A 279 0.63 -7.83 7.80
CA ARG A 279 -0.60 -8.65 7.89
C ARG A 279 -1.23 -8.59 9.29
N VAL A 280 -0.39 -8.70 10.32
CA VAL A 280 -0.82 -8.60 11.71
C VAL A 280 -1.48 -7.26 12.01
N LEU A 281 -0.93 -6.17 11.50
CA LEU A 281 -1.53 -4.83 11.65
C LEU A 281 -2.93 -4.76 11.06
N TYR A 282 -3.12 -5.33 9.87
CA TYR A 282 -4.42 -5.36 9.22
C TYR A 282 -5.42 -6.26 9.97
N ALA A 283 -4.99 -7.43 10.41
CA ALA A 283 -5.85 -8.33 11.18
C ALA A 283 -6.32 -7.70 12.49
N LEU A 284 -5.42 -7.05 13.23
CA LEU A 284 -5.77 -6.32 14.46
C LEU A 284 -6.76 -5.19 14.21
N SER A 285 -6.66 -4.50 13.07
CA SER A 285 -7.59 -3.42 12.72
C SER A 285 -9.02 -3.90 12.53
N SER A 286 -9.20 -5.13 12.06
CA SER A 286 -10.54 -5.72 11.89
C SER A 286 -11.10 -6.30 13.18
N MET A 287 -10.24 -6.67 14.13
CA MET A 287 -10.61 -7.36 15.37
C MET A 287 -10.88 -6.41 16.55
N THR A 288 -10.24 -5.22 16.57
CA THR A 288 -10.43 -4.28 17.68
C THR A 288 -11.67 -3.42 17.46
N LYS A 289 -12.61 -3.43 18.44
CA LYS A 289 -13.86 -2.65 18.41
C LYS A 289 -13.65 -1.13 18.27
N ASN A 290 -12.44 -0.65 18.50
CA ASN A 290 -12.10 0.77 18.48
C ASN A 290 -11.50 1.24 17.12
N ASN A 291 -11.54 0.43 16.07
CA ASN A 291 -10.95 0.75 14.76
C ASN A 291 -9.51 1.30 14.86
N VAL A 292 -8.74 0.88 15.87
CA VAL A 292 -7.44 1.49 16.22
C VAL A 292 -6.40 1.34 15.10
N ILE A 293 -6.64 0.43 14.16
CA ILE A 293 -5.73 0.16 13.05
C ILE A 293 -6.50 -0.03 11.72
N ALA A 294 -7.78 0.32 11.67
CA ALA A 294 -8.53 0.33 10.43
C ALA A 294 -7.80 1.22 9.41
N ASP A 295 -7.52 0.72 8.27
CA ASP A 295 -6.69 1.27 7.20
C ASP A 295 -5.86 2.48 7.66
N LYS A 296 -4.55 2.29 7.87
CA LYS A 296 -3.66 3.30 8.45
C LYS A 296 -3.78 4.67 7.78
N THR A 297 -4.19 4.67 6.52
CA THR A 297 -4.41 5.88 5.75
C THR A 297 -5.78 6.49 6.06
N ASP A 298 -6.84 5.70 6.07
CA ASP A 298 -8.19 6.22 6.30
C ASP A 298 -8.45 6.57 7.77
N SER A 299 -7.89 5.82 8.71
CA SER A 299 -7.93 6.16 10.14
C SER A 299 -7.07 7.38 10.50
N LEU A 300 -5.98 7.63 9.78
CA LEU A 300 -5.24 8.88 9.90
C LEU A 300 -6.12 10.09 9.54
N TYR A 301 -7.09 9.92 8.64
CA TYR A 301 -7.98 10.97 8.15
C TYR A 301 -9.40 10.89 8.72
N ASP A 302 -9.64 10.14 9.80
CA ASP A 302 -10.96 9.95 10.41
C ASP A 302 -12.04 9.51 9.39
N GLY A 303 -11.70 8.64 8.46
CA GLY A 303 -12.60 8.19 7.38
C GLY A 303 -12.85 9.25 6.29
N LYS A 304 -12.08 10.33 6.25
CA LYS A 304 -12.28 11.48 5.35
C LYS A 304 -11.36 11.46 4.12
N LEU A 305 -10.49 10.46 3.97
CA LEU A 305 -9.51 10.40 2.88
C LEU A 305 -10.16 10.51 1.50
N GLN A 306 -11.26 9.80 1.29
CA GLN A 306 -11.97 9.86 0.00
C GLN A 306 -12.52 11.27 -0.28
N HIS A 307 -13.04 11.96 0.73
CA HIS A 307 -13.53 13.33 0.57
C HIS A 307 -12.40 14.31 0.25
N ILE A 308 -11.22 14.14 0.89
CA ILE A 308 -10.03 14.92 0.56
C ILE A 308 -9.67 14.74 -0.91
N ARG A 309 -9.61 13.49 -1.38
CA ARG A 309 -9.33 13.15 -2.78
C ARG A 309 -10.35 13.73 -3.75
N ASP A 310 -11.64 13.65 -3.42
CA ASP A 310 -12.71 14.22 -4.25
C ASP A 310 -12.56 15.73 -4.40
N MET A 311 -12.22 16.44 -3.31
CA MET A 311 -11.95 17.88 -3.31
C MET A 311 -10.70 18.23 -4.13
N GLU A 312 -9.64 17.45 -4.02
CA GLU A 312 -8.42 17.62 -4.80
C GLU A 312 -8.61 17.32 -6.27
N LEU A 313 -9.42 16.32 -6.62
CA LEU A 313 -9.81 16.04 -8.01
C LEU A 313 -10.59 17.21 -8.61
N GLU A 314 -11.51 17.83 -7.85
CA GLU A 314 -12.22 19.01 -8.32
C GLU A 314 -11.26 20.21 -8.54
N LEU A 315 -10.29 20.37 -7.65
CA LEU A 315 -9.24 21.38 -7.81
C LEU A 315 -8.38 21.08 -9.05
N LEU A 316 -7.97 19.83 -9.26
CA LEU A 316 -7.22 19.41 -10.44
C LEU A 316 -7.99 19.70 -11.74
N ARG A 317 -9.29 19.35 -11.81
CA ARG A 317 -10.15 19.68 -12.98
C ARG A 317 -10.18 21.19 -13.24
N THR A 318 -10.28 21.98 -12.18
CA THR A 318 -10.30 23.44 -12.29
C THR A 318 -8.99 23.97 -12.87
N VAL A 319 -7.85 23.50 -12.36
CA VAL A 319 -6.53 23.93 -12.82
C VAL A 319 -6.21 23.40 -14.21
N ASP A 320 -6.56 22.16 -14.52
CA ASP A 320 -6.43 21.59 -15.87
C ASP A 320 -7.18 22.45 -16.90
N LYS A 321 -8.45 22.78 -16.60
CA LYS A 321 -9.22 23.65 -17.48
C LYS A 321 -8.57 25.02 -17.67
N ILE A 322 -8.09 25.66 -16.60
CA ILE A 322 -7.39 26.96 -16.71
C ILE A 322 -6.14 26.83 -17.59
N CYS A 323 -5.35 25.76 -17.39
CA CYS A 323 -4.14 25.53 -18.17
C CYS A 323 -4.45 25.29 -19.66
N ARG A 324 -5.42 24.42 -19.97
CA ARG A 324 -5.83 24.13 -21.36
C ARG A 324 -6.38 25.36 -22.06
N ASP A 325 -7.28 26.11 -21.41
CA ASP A 325 -7.89 27.33 -21.96
C ASP A 325 -6.86 28.45 -22.28
N ASN A 326 -5.67 28.41 -21.64
CA ASN A 326 -4.64 29.43 -21.81
C ASN A 326 -3.34 28.92 -22.44
N ASN A 327 -3.35 27.70 -23.00
CA ASN A 327 -2.17 27.07 -23.64
C ASN A 327 -0.94 27.02 -22.70
N ILE A 328 -1.17 26.63 -21.45
CA ILE A 328 -0.15 26.43 -20.42
C ILE A 328 0.06 24.92 -20.26
N MET A 329 1.28 24.48 -20.46
CA MET A 329 1.64 23.09 -20.31
C MET A 329 1.99 22.80 -18.85
N TYR A 330 1.28 21.84 -18.25
CA TYR A 330 1.59 21.26 -16.95
C TYR A 330 1.67 19.73 -17.08
N PHE A 331 2.15 19.07 -16.06
CA PHE A 331 2.12 17.60 -15.95
C PHE A 331 2.04 17.18 -14.49
N LEU A 332 1.45 16.01 -14.26
CA LEU A 332 1.45 15.37 -12.93
C LEU A 332 2.89 15.08 -12.49
N SER A 333 3.17 15.15 -11.20
CA SER A 333 4.51 15.00 -10.64
C SER A 333 4.51 14.00 -9.48
N GLY A 334 5.68 13.54 -9.07
CA GLY A 334 5.85 12.76 -7.85
C GLY A 334 4.97 11.51 -7.78
N GLY A 335 4.35 11.32 -6.61
CA GLY A 335 3.40 10.24 -6.32
C GLY A 335 2.19 10.28 -7.24
N THR A 336 1.68 11.46 -7.54
CA THR A 336 0.53 11.65 -8.43
C THR A 336 0.80 11.12 -9.85
N MET A 337 1.99 11.36 -10.41
CA MET A 337 2.37 10.79 -11.71
C MET A 337 2.46 9.26 -11.64
N LEU A 338 3.07 8.72 -10.60
CA LEU A 338 3.13 7.27 -10.38
C LEU A 338 1.73 6.68 -10.23
N GLY A 339 0.84 7.37 -9.53
CA GLY A 339 -0.57 7.02 -9.40
C GLY A 339 -1.28 6.95 -10.76
N ALA A 340 -1.15 7.99 -11.58
CA ALA A 340 -1.74 8.03 -12.93
C ALA A 340 -1.28 6.85 -13.81
N ILE A 341 0.02 6.52 -13.77
CA ILE A 341 0.58 5.45 -14.61
C ILE A 341 0.22 4.06 -14.09
N ARG A 342 0.39 3.82 -12.78
CA ARG A 342 0.25 2.49 -12.16
C ARG A 342 -1.19 2.16 -11.75
N HIS A 343 -1.90 3.11 -11.13
CA HIS A 343 -3.22 2.90 -10.53
C HIS A 343 -4.37 3.52 -11.34
N LYS A 344 -4.06 4.39 -12.28
CA LYS A 344 -5.01 5.22 -13.04
C LYS A 344 -5.76 6.22 -12.15
N GLY A 345 -5.20 6.59 -11.01
CA GLY A 345 -5.74 7.48 -10.00
C GLY A 345 -4.79 7.59 -8.81
N PHE A 346 -5.32 7.92 -7.65
CA PHE A 346 -4.50 7.95 -6.44
C PHE A 346 -3.84 6.61 -6.14
N ILE A 347 -2.61 6.67 -5.65
CA ILE A 347 -2.03 5.53 -4.95
C ILE A 347 -2.91 5.28 -3.70
N PRO A 348 -3.30 4.02 -3.37
CA PRO A 348 -4.28 3.76 -2.31
C PRO A 348 -3.98 4.37 -0.93
N TRP A 349 -2.71 4.66 -0.64
CA TRP A 349 -2.27 5.29 0.62
C TRP A 349 -1.77 6.72 0.45
N ASP A 350 -2.05 7.37 -0.68
CA ASP A 350 -1.65 8.74 -0.97
C ASP A 350 -2.83 9.71 -0.76
N ASP A 351 -2.53 10.92 -0.35
CA ASP A 351 -3.49 11.93 0.12
C ASP A 351 -3.31 13.30 -0.52
N ASP A 352 -2.46 13.39 -1.57
CA ASP A 352 -2.14 14.66 -2.21
C ASP A 352 -2.05 14.58 -3.73
N ILE A 353 -2.24 15.72 -4.37
CA ILE A 353 -2.03 15.92 -5.80
C ILE A 353 -0.89 16.90 -6.03
N ASP A 354 0.10 16.44 -6.79
CA ASP A 354 1.26 17.20 -7.22
C ASP A 354 1.23 17.46 -8.72
N ILE A 355 1.37 18.70 -9.12
CA ILE A 355 1.63 19.07 -10.52
C ILE A 355 2.97 19.77 -10.67
N ALA A 356 3.53 19.73 -11.87
CA ALA A 356 4.74 20.47 -12.19
C ALA A 356 4.64 21.16 -13.54
N MET A 357 5.48 22.18 -13.72
CA MET A 357 5.59 22.96 -14.94
C MET A 357 7.06 23.27 -15.24
N LEU A 358 7.43 23.38 -16.50
CA LEU A 358 8.65 24.06 -16.86
C LEU A 358 8.53 25.57 -16.58
N ARG A 359 9.65 26.23 -16.28
CA ARG A 359 9.68 27.67 -15.92
C ARG A 359 8.88 28.56 -16.86
N GLU A 360 8.94 28.33 -18.16
CA GLU A 360 8.26 29.15 -19.16
C GLU A 360 6.74 29.12 -19.00
N ASP A 361 6.17 27.93 -18.82
CA ASP A 361 4.74 27.75 -18.59
C ASP A 361 4.31 28.20 -17.20
N PHE A 362 5.15 27.98 -16.18
CA PHE A 362 4.90 28.48 -14.86
C PHE A 362 4.81 30.01 -14.81
N VAL A 363 5.63 30.74 -15.56
CA VAL A 363 5.53 32.21 -15.64
C VAL A 363 4.20 32.65 -16.23
N LYS A 364 3.71 31.98 -17.29
CA LYS A 364 2.38 32.22 -17.88
C LYS A 364 1.28 31.91 -16.85
N PHE A 365 1.38 30.76 -16.21
CA PHE A 365 0.44 30.31 -15.18
C PHE A 365 0.34 31.32 -14.03
N LYS A 366 1.46 31.71 -13.47
CA LYS A 366 1.54 32.66 -12.34
C LYS A 366 0.95 34.03 -12.68
N ALA A 367 1.04 34.43 -13.92
CA ALA A 367 0.50 35.73 -14.38
C ALA A 367 -1.03 35.79 -14.36
N ILE A 368 -1.71 34.64 -14.51
CA ILE A 368 -3.17 34.60 -14.66
C ILE A 368 -3.91 33.89 -13.52
N ILE A 369 -3.22 33.02 -12.78
CA ILE A 369 -3.90 32.08 -11.88
C ILE A 369 -4.73 32.80 -10.79
N LYS A 370 -4.25 33.89 -10.23
CA LYS A 370 -4.98 34.64 -9.20
C LYS A 370 -6.31 35.20 -9.69
N ASP A 371 -6.37 35.58 -10.96
CA ASP A 371 -7.56 36.18 -11.55
C ASP A 371 -8.53 35.13 -12.13
N LYS A 372 -8.05 33.92 -12.36
CA LYS A 372 -8.81 32.83 -13.01
C LYS A 372 -9.36 31.81 -12.00
N LEU A 373 -8.79 31.76 -10.79
CA LEU A 373 -9.27 30.84 -9.76
C LEU A 373 -10.64 31.26 -9.24
N PRO A 374 -11.59 30.32 -9.09
CA PRO A 374 -12.80 30.52 -8.30
C PRO A 374 -12.49 30.98 -6.86
N GLU A 375 -13.40 31.75 -6.25
CA GLU A 375 -13.23 32.30 -4.89
C GLU A 375 -13.01 31.23 -3.81
N LYS A 376 -13.45 29.99 -4.05
CA LYS A 376 -13.23 28.87 -3.12
C LYS A 376 -11.78 28.40 -3.07
N TYR A 377 -10.92 28.87 -3.94
CA TYR A 377 -9.50 28.51 -3.99
C TYR A 377 -8.59 29.71 -3.75
N ARG A 378 -7.45 29.47 -3.18
CA ARG A 378 -6.43 30.48 -2.93
C ARG A 378 -5.05 30.04 -3.39
N TYR A 379 -4.44 30.85 -4.24
CA TYR A 379 -3.05 30.64 -4.68
C TYR A 379 -2.07 31.21 -3.65
N GLN A 380 -1.10 30.39 -3.24
CA GLN A 380 -0.04 30.74 -2.29
C GLN A 380 1.34 30.49 -2.92
N SER A 381 2.28 31.39 -2.67
CA SER A 381 3.67 31.25 -3.11
C SER A 381 4.62 31.86 -2.08
N PHE A 382 5.88 31.44 -2.11
CA PHE A 382 6.92 31.96 -1.21
C PHE A 382 7.23 33.46 -1.41
N GLU A 383 6.72 34.07 -2.48
CA GLU A 383 6.79 35.51 -2.73
C GLU A 383 5.66 36.28 -2.05
N ASN A 384 4.62 35.59 -1.58
CA ASN A 384 3.50 36.20 -0.87
C ASN A 384 3.95 36.62 0.55
N LYS A 385 3.36 37.68 1.06
CA LYS A 385 3.68 38.20 2.41
C LYS A 385 2.96 37.47 3.55
N ASP A 386 2.22 36.42 3.23
CA ASP A 386 1.27 35.73 4.11
C ASP A 386 1.92 34.66 5.02
N GLY A 387 3.21 34.76 5.33
CA GLY A 387 3.90 33.77 6.16
C GLY A 387 4.20 32.44 5.49
N TYR A 388 3.84 32.30 4.21
CA TYR A 388 4.07 31.08 3.44
C TYR A 388 5.55 30.70 3.36
N HIS A 389 5.92 29.48 3.75
CA HIS A 389 7.31 29.08 3.98
C HIS A 389 7.78 27.89 3.13
N TYR A 390 6.93 27.34 2.28
CA TYR A 390 7.36 26.32 1.33
C TYR A 390 8.13 26.91 0.14
N PHE A 391 8.95 26.09 -0.51
CA PHE A 391 9.78 26.49 -1.66
C PHE A 391 9.16 26.09 -3.00
N PHE A 392 7.88 25.83 -3.00
CA PHE A 392 7.02 25.55 -4.16
C PHE A 392 5.71 26.31 -3.96
N ASP A 393 4.94 26.45 -5.01
CA ASP A 393 3.66 27.14 -4.91
C ASP A 393 2.52 26.15 -4.63
N LYS A 394 1.39 26.65 -4.15
CA LYS A 394 0.26 25.85 -3.72
C LYS A 394 -1.06 26.51 -4.11
N ILE A 395 -2.07 25.70 -4.43
CA ILE A 395 -3.46 26.16 -4.44
C ILE A 395 -4.20 25.45 -3.31
N THR A 396 -4.73 26.24 -2.39
CA THR A 396 -5.41 25.76 -1.18
C THR A 396 -6.91 25.96 -1.32
N ILE A 397 -7.69 25.02 -0.81
CA ILE A 397 -9.16 25.10 -0.75
C ILE A 397 -9.53 25.93 0.48
N ASN A 398 -10.28 27.02 0.28
CA ASN A 398 -10.78 27.85 1.36
C ASN A 398 -11.77 27.07 2.23
N ASP A 399 -11.97 27.53 3.46
CA ASP A 399 -12.89 26.91 4.43
C ASP A 399 -12.54 25.45 4.80
N THR A 400 -11.34 25.01 4.46
CA THR A 400 -10.75 23.76 4.94
C THR A 400 -9.55 24.01 5.82
N TYR A 401 -9.21 23.06 6.66
CA TYR A 401 -7.98 23.12 7.46
C TYR A 401 -7.24 21.79 7.36
N PHE A 402 -5.99 21.86 6.93
CA PHE A 402 -5.09 20.70 6.90
C PHE A 402 -3.71 21.14 7.38
N SER A 403 -3.23 20.56 8.47
CA SER A 403 -1.88 20.83 8.95
C SER A 403 -1.16 19.56 9.33
N THR A 404 0.12 19.53 9.02
CA THR A 404 1.05 18.56 9.56
C THR A 404 1.66 19.12 10.85
N LYS A 405 2.25 18.24 11.67
CA LYS A 405 3.00 18.67 12.86
C LYS A 405 4.10 19.70 12.54
N TYR A 406 4.61 19.67 11.31
CA TYR A 406 5.60 20.65 10.85
C TYR A 406 4.96 21.98 10.46
N SER A 407 3.86 21.96 9.71
CA SER A 407 3.21 23.16 9.20
C SER A 407 2.37 23.89 10.24
N ASP A 408 1.97 23.21 11.32
CA ASP A 408 1.11 23.79 12.36
C ASP A 408 1.78 24.97 13.09
N ASP A 409 3.10 24.95 13.21
CA ASP A 409 3.90 26.02 13.83
C ASP A 409 4.00 27.31 13.00
N PHE A 410 3.52 27.34 11.75
CA PHE A 410 3.67 28.50 10.88
C PHE A 410 2.36 29.29 10.76
N ASP A 411 2.49 30.62 10.77
CA ASP A 411 1.37 31.54 10.54
C ASP A 411 1.12 31.72 9.04
N MET A 412 0.63 30.66 8.40
CA MET A 412 0.21 30.65 7.00
C MET A 412 -1.18 30.05 6.90
N GLN A 413 -1.89 30.34 5.82
CA GLN A 413 -3.13 29.64 5.53
C GLN A 413 -2.86 28.16 5.29
N LYS A 414 -3.62 27.33 5.97
CA LYS A 414 -3.58 25.88 5.92
C LYS A 414 -4.92 25.39 5.37
N GLY A 415 -4.89 24.32 4.61
CA GLY A 415 -6.07 23.69 4.04
C GLY A 415 -5.67 22.57 3.08
N ILE A 416 -6.64 21.81 2.64
CA ILE A 416 -6.47 20.82 1.58
C ILE A 416 -5.95 21.55 0.35
N SER A 417 -4.95 21.01 -0.34
CA SER A 417 -4.21 21.78 -1.34
C SER A 417 -3.51 20.89 -2.37
N MET A 418 -3.34 21.43 -3.55
CA MET A 418 -2.52 20.87 -4.62
C MET A 418 -1.19 21.62 -4.69
N ASP A 419 -0.09 20.89 -4.76
CA ASP A 419 1.26 21.41 -4.83
C ASP A 419 1.71 21.65 -6.28
N ILE A 420 2.44 22.74 -6.50
CA ILE A 420 2.89 23.16 -7.83
C ILE A 420 4.42 23.31 -7.82
N PHE A 421 5.07 22.38 -8.49
CA PHE A 421 6.53 22.37 -8.62
C PHE A 421 6.98 23.05 -9.91
N VAL A 422 8.13 23.69 -9.87
CA VAL A 422 8.73 24.34 -11.04
C VAL A 422 10.05 23.67 -11.38
N PHE A 423 10.17 23.20 -12.61
CA PHE A 423 11.39 22.61 -13.10
C PHE A 423 12.22 23.67 -13.80
N ASP A 424 13.32 24.05 -13.15
CA ASP A 424 14.23 25.08 -13.62
C ASP A 424 15.41 24.51 -14.38
N LYS A 425 15.86 25.19 -15.44
CA LYS A 425 17.10 24.83 -16.13
C LYS A 425 18.29 24.90 -15.19
N THR A 426 19.21 23.94 -15.33
CA THR A 426 20.49 23.93 -14.62
C THR A 426 21.65 23.73 -15.60
N SER A 427 22.87 23.65 -15.13
CA SER A 427 24.04 23.46 -15.98
C SER A 427 24.15 22.01 -16.45
N ASP A 428 24.59 21.77 -17.67
CA ASP A 428 24.92 20.43 -18.17
C ASP A 428 26.25 19.89 -17.58
N ASN A 429 27.08 20.77 -17.02
CA ASN A 429 28.30 20.37 -16.33
C ASN A 429 27.99 19.88 -14.91
N LYS A 430 28.32 18.63 -14.61
CA LYS A 430 28.04 17.96 -13.31
C LYS A 430 28.58 18.71 -12.08
N LEU A 431 29.74 19.37 -12.19
CA LEU A 431 30.30 20.16 -11.08
C LEU A 431 29.46 21.42 -10.85
N MET A 432 29.10 22.12 -11.91
CA MET A 432 28.26 23.31 -11.85
C MET A 432 26.85 22.98 -11.37
N GLN A 433 26.27 21.83 -11.73
CA GLN A 433 25.00 21.31 -11.20
C GLN A 433 25.08 21.17 -9.66
N LYS A 434 26.11 20.49 -9.18
CA LYS A 434 26.33 20.33 -7.71
C LYS A 434 26.50 21.66 -7.00
N LEU A 435 27.23 22.59 -7.58
CA LEU A 435 27.42 23.93 -7.00
C LEU A 435 26.10 24.73 -7.01
N HIS A 436 25.34 24.67 -8.10
CA HIS A 436 24.04 25.29 -8.21
C HIS A 436 23.08 24.76 -7.15
N PHE A 437 22.93 23.43 -7.08
CA PHE A 437 22.10 22.79 -6.07
C PHE A 437 22.53 23.15 -4.63
N LYS A 438 23.82 23.05 -4.31
CA LYS A 438 24.36 23.43 -2.99
C LYS A 438 24.03 24.87 -2.63
N SER A 439 24.10 25.78 -3.61
CA SER A 439 23.78 27.20 -3.40
C SER A 439 22.30 27.44 -3.14
N LEU A 440 21.40 26.67 -3.76
CA LEU A 440 19.96 26.69 -3.48
C LEU A 440 19.68 26.13 -2.08
N MET A 441 20.30 24.98 -1.73
CA MET A 441 20.14 24.40 -0.40
C MET A 441 20.66 25.32 0.71
N MET A 442 21.74 26.04 0.46
CA MET A 442 22.24 27.04 1.42
C MET A 442 21.22 28.15 1.64
N LEU A 443 20.64 28.71 0.58
CA LEU A 443 19.61 29.75 0.72
C LEU A 443 18.37 29.20 1.45
N ARG A 444 17.91 28.00 1.10
CA ARG A 444 16.80 27.34 1.82
C ARG A 444 17.12 27.18 3.32
N LEU A 445 18.32 26.74 3.64
CA LEU A 445 18.76 26.60 5.04
C LEU A 445 18.72 27.95 5.77
N LEU A 446 19.23 29.02 5.16
CA LEU A 446 19.23 30.38 5.74
C LEU A 446 17.80 30.90 5.94
N MET A 447 16.92 30.69 4.96
CA MET A 447 15.51 31.04 5.05
C MET A 447 14.81 30.24 6.15
N ASN A 448 15.02 28.92 6.23
CA ASN A 448 14.46 28.08 7.29
C ASN A 448 14.94 28.49 8.69
N VAL A 449 16.22 28.83 8.87
CA VAL A 449 16.73 29.35 10.14
C VAL A 449 16.09 30.70 10.49
N ARG A 450 15.82 31.52 9.48
CA ARG A 450 15.20 32.85 9.65
C ARG A 450 13.71 32.76 10.00
N TRP A 451 12.98 31.81 9.40
CA TRP A 451 11.57 31.54 9.68
C TRP A 451 11.36 30.86 11.04
N LYS A 452 12.06 29.77 11.26
CA LYS A 452 11.85 28.91 12.43
C LYS A 452 12.79 29.32 13.57
N ASN A 453 12.30 30.15 14.46
CA ASN A 453 12.98 30.44 15.74
C ASN A 453 12.90 29.23 16.70
N THR A 454 12.53 28.04 16.21
CA THR A 454 12.21 26.88 17.03
C THR A 454 13.36 25.91 17.15
N ALA A 455 13.75 25.70 18.38
CA ALA A 455 14.24 24.50 19.06
C ALA A 455 14.94 23.42 18.22
N ARG A 456 16.06 23.74 17.58
CA ARG A 456 17.09 22.74 17.35
C ARG A 456 17.84 22.53 18.66
N LYS A 457 17.91 21.31 19.17
CA LYS A 457 18.73 20.97 20.34
C LYS A 457 20.20 20.79 19.91
N GLY A 458 21.15 21.15 20.78
CA GLY A 458 22.59 20.89 20.59
C GLY A 458 23.36 21.97 19.82
N LYS A 459 24.54 21.62 19.28
CA LYS A 459 25.49 22.54 18.61
C LYS A 459 24.85 23.35 17.46
N SER A 460 23.93 22.75 16.74
CA SER A 460 23.20 23.39 15.64
C SER A 460 22.29 24.54 16.13
N TYR A 461 21.74 24.43 17.33
CA TYR A 461 20.94 25.49 17.96
C TYR A 461 21.80 26.72 18.37
N MET A 462 22.97 26.49 18.96
CA MET A 462 23.89 27.58 19.30
C MET A 462 24.35 28.34 18.05
N LEU A 463 24.69 27.64 16.98
CA LEU A 463 25.07 28.26 15.71
C LEU A 463 23.90 29.09 15.12
N SER A 464 22.68 28.58 15.17
CA SER A 464 21.51 29.33 14.70
C SER A 464 21.25 30.59 15.51
N LYS A 465 21.46 30.59 16.83
CA LYS A 465 21.36 31.80 17.68
C LYS A 465 22.37 32.87 17.30
N ILE A 466 23.60 32.48 16.96
CA ILE A 466 24.66 33.43 16.55
C ILE A 466 24.34 33.99 15.16
N MET A 467 23.83 33.17 14.25
CA MET A 467 23.52 33.59 12.87
C MET A 467 22.23 34.42 12.76
N LEU A 468 21.24 34.16 13.61
CA LEU A 468 19.92 34.76 13.50
C LEU A 468 19.90 36.32 13.48
N PRO A 469 20.68 37.02 14.32
CA PRO A 469 20.78 38.50 14.24
C PRO A 469 21.27 38.98 12.87
N LEU A 470 22.29 38.31 12.32
CA LEU A 470 22.83 38.65 10.99
C LEU A 470 21.82 38.35 9.87
N LEU A 471 21.10 37.25 9.98
CA LEU A 471 20.05 36.90 9.01
C LEU A 471 18.87 37.87 9.05
N ARG A 472 18.62 38.51 10.20
CA ARG A 472 17.55 39.51 10.39
C ARG A 472 17.88 40.87 9.76
N LEU A 473 19.11 41.11 9.32
CA LEU A 473 19.47 42.33 8.60
C LEU A 473 18.76 42.44 7.23
N PHE A 474 18.36 41.30 6.66
CA PHE A 474 17.63 41.27 5.40
C PHE A 474 16.21 40.76 5.61
N SER A 475 15.25 41.32 4.87
CA SER A 475 13.86 40.88 4.88
C SER A 475 13.70 39.49 4.24
N MET A 476 12.62 38.76 4.56
CA MET A 476 12.30 37.49 3.89
C MET A 476 12.08 37.68 2.38
N ASP A 477 11.47 38.81 1.98
CA ASP A 477 11.33 39.18 0.57
C ASP A 477 12.67 39.26 -0.15
N THR A 478 13.72 39.78 0.53
CA THR A 478 15.07 39.80 -0.06
C THR A 478 15.62 38.39 -0.29
N TYR A 479 15.45 37.49 0.70
CA TYR A 479 15.87 36.11 0.55
C TYR A 479 15.09 35.36 -0.56
N SER A 480 13.78 35.58 -0.65
CA SER A 480 12.93 35.04 -1.70
C SER A 480 13.36 35.49 -3.09
N LYS A 481 13.70 36.79 -3.25
CA LYS A 481 14.24 37.33 -4.51
C LYS A 481 15.61 36.73 -4.85
N TRP A 482 16.48 36.51 -3.88
CA TRP A 482 17.78 35.88 -4.10
C TRP A 482 17.59 34.41 -4.48
N TYR A 483 16.64 33.71 -3.88
CA TYR A 483 16.32 32.32 -4.17
C TYR A 483 15.76 32.20 -5.60
N ASP A 484 14.76 33.00 -5.98
CA ASP A 484 14.21 33.01 -7.34
C ASP A 484 15.29 33.36 -8.39
N LYS A 485 16.08 34.42 -8.14
CA LYS A 485 17.21 34.76 -9.02
C LYS A 485 18.20 33.62 -9.19
N LYS A 486 18.38 32.82 -8.15
CA LYS A 486 19.28 31.65 -8.20
C LYS A 486 18.66 30.51 -8.95
N LEU A 487 17.36 30.23 -8.80
CA LEU A 487 16.61 29.25 -9.57
C LEU A 487 16.73 29.55 -11.07
N ARG A 488 16.49 30.78 -11.45
CA ARG A 488 16.49 31.26 -12.85
C ARG A 488 17.88 31.49 -13.44
N LYS A 489 18.95 31.12 -12.75
CA LYS A 489 20.35 31.39 -13.19
C LYS A 489 20.67 30.86 -14.59
N TYR A 490 20.04 29.76 -15.00
CA TYR A 490 20.28 29.10 -16.28
C TYR A 490 19.10 29.26 -17.26
N GLU A 491 18.06 30.01 -16.94
CA GLU A 491 16.83 30.16 -17.72
C GLU A 491 17.13 30.59 -19.18
N LYS A 492 18.00 31.59 -19.36
CA LYS A 492 18.39 32.12 -20.70
C LYS A 492 19.57 31.38 -21.34
N LYS A 493 20.02 30.29 -20.72
CA LYS A 493 21.15 29.52 -21.26
C LYS A 493 20.66 28.32 -22.06
N ASN A 494 21.41 27.99 -23.12
CA ASN A 494 21.12 26.79 -23.90
C ASN A 494 21.65 25.55 -23.14
N THR A 495 20.92 25.13 -22.10
CA THR A 495 21.22 23.92 -21.34
C THR A 495 20.10 22.90 -21.53
N THR A 496 20.47 21.62 -21.47
CA THR A 496 19.60 20.47 -21.77
C THR A 496 19.14 19.74 -20.51
N THR A 497 19.43 20.29 -19.32
CA THR A 497 19.07 19.67 -18.05
C THR A 497 18.21 20.59 -17.19
N VAL A 498 17.30 19.97 -16.43
CA VAL A 498 16.42 20.64 -15.46
C VAL A 498 16.61 20.05 -14.06
N LEU A 499 16.19 20.82 -13.06
CA LEU A 499 16.24 20.47 -11.66
C LEU A 499 14.97 20.94 -10.96
N PRO A 500 14.17 20.05 -10.31
CA PRO A 500 13.12 20.44 -9.40
C PRO A 500 13.74 20.83 -8.03
N PRO A 501 13.82 22.10 -7.68
CA PRO A 501 14.60 22.55 -6.52
C PRO A 501 13.94 22.29 -5.18
N ALA A 502 12.64 21.99 -5.17
CA ALA A 502 11.87 21.76 -3.95
C ALA A 502 12.06 20.36 -3.35
N THR A 503 12.80 19.48 -4.01
CA THR A 503 12.92 18.08 -3.60
C THR A 503 14.06 17.83 -2.61
N ASP A 504 13.89 16.85 -1.74
CA ASP A 504 14.92 16.38 -0.81
C ASP A 504 15.89 15.36 -1.44
N HIS A 505 15.65 14.96 -2.69
CA HIS A 505 16.44 13.95 -3.40
C HIS A 505 17.84 14.41 -3.83
N LYS A 506 18.28 15.54 -3.33
CA LYS A 506 19.62 16.10 -3.54
C LYS A 506 19.88 16.30 -5.05
N TRP A 507 21.15 16.19 -5.47
CA TRP A 507 21.58 16.33 -6.86
C TRP A 507 21.08 15.19 -7.79
N ARG A 508 20.44 14.12 -7.26
CA ARG A 508 19.81 13.06 -8.06
C ARG A 508 18.59 13.54 -8.85
N GLY A 509 18.00 14.68 -8.48
CA GLY A 509 16.86 15.27 -9.19
C GLY A 509 17.20 15.94 -10.53
N VAL A 510 18.49 16.00 -10.97
CA VAL A 510 18.83 16.55 -12.29
C VAL A 510 18.43 15.59 -13.39
N MET A 511 17.64 16.08 -14.34
CA MET A 511 17.03 15.29 -15.41
C MET A 511 17.18 15.97 -16.77
N PRO A 512 17.16 15.23 -17.89
CA PRO A 512 17.12 15.80 -19.23
C PRO A 512 15.85 16.63 -19.45
N LEU A 513 15.98 17.83 -19.99
CA LEU A 513 14.87 18.72 -20.34
C LEU A 513 13.92 18.06 -21.36
N GLU A 514 14.46 17.26 -22.26
CA GLU A 514 13.70 16.57 -23.31
C GLU A 514 12.57 15.68 -22.76
N TRP A 515 12.74 15.14 -21.54
CA TRP A 515 11.70 14.31 -20.93
C TRP A 515 10.40 15.09 -20.67
N PHE A 516 10.49 16.41 -20.51
CA PHE A 516 9.41 17.32 -20.12
C PHE A 516 9.00 18.29 -21.23
N SER A 517 9.62 18.19 -22.41
CA SER A 517 9.37 19.12 -23.54
C SER A 517 8.01 18.91 -24.19
N ASN A 518 7.42 17.74 -24.02
CA ASN A 518 6.08 17.39 -24.52
C ASN A 518 5.33 16.60 -23.46
N VAL A 519 4.00 16.64 -23.53
CA VAL A 519 3.11 15.90 -22.65
C VAL A 519 2.21 14.96 -23.45
N THR A 520 1.71 13.93 -22.79
CA THR A 520 0.67 13.03 -23.28
C THR A 520 -0.44 12.92 -22.25
N GLU A 521 -1.64 12.62 -22.68
CA GLU A 521 -2.77 12.43 -21.74
C GLU A 521 -2.65 11.11 -20.99
N ALA A 522 -3.01 11.15 -19.70
CA ALA A 522 -3.12 10.01 -18.83
C ALA A 522 -4.32 10.18 -17.91
N LYS A 523 -5.02 9.09 -17.61
CA LYS A 523 -6.11 9.09 -16.65
C LYS A 523 -5.56 9.21 -15.23
N PHE A 524 -6.17 10.11 -14.45
CA PHE A 524 -6.03 10.17 -13.01
C PHE A 524 -7.44 10.19 -12.41
N ASP A 525 -7.91 9.04 -11.94
CA ASP A 525 -9.31 8.77 -11.65
C ASP A 525 -10.20 9.10 -12.86
N ASP A 526 -11.12 10.03 -12.74
CA ASP A 526 -12.01 10.47 -13.82
C ASP A 526 -11.47 11.70 -14.57
N VAL A 527 -10.26 12.20 -14.24
CA VAL A 527 -9.64 13.38 -14.85
C VAL A 527 -8.66 12.98 -15.95
N ASP A 528 -8.83 13.53 -17.16
CA ASP A 528 -7.82 13.44 -18.22
C ASP A 528 -6.74 14.50 -17.97
N SER A 529 -5.64 14.06 -17.36
CA SER A 529 -4.50 14.90 -16.98
C SER A 529 -3.31 14.68 -17.90
N PHE A 530 -2.27 15.48 -17.76
CA PHE A 530 -1.05 15.36 -18.53
C PHE A 530 0.07 14.71 -17.73
N VAL A 531 0.84 13.83 -18.41
CA VAL A 531 2.14 13.35 -17.97
C VAL A 531 3.19 13.68 -19.04
N PRO A 532 4.47 13.92 -18.70
CA PRO A 532 5.48 14.19 -19.70
C PRO A 532 5.74 12.95 -20.56
N THR A 533 6.08 13.13 -21.83
CA THR A 533 6.39 11.99 -22.71
C THR A 533 7.55 11.14 -22.20
N GLY A 534 8.45 11.70 -21.40
CA GLY A 534 9.53 11.00 -20.72
C GLY A 534 9.20 10.44 -19.35
N TYR A 535 7.91 10.25 -19.03
CA TYR A 535 7.45 9.79 -17.70
C TYR A 535 8.12 8.50 -17.22
N ASP A 536 8.36 7.54 -18.09
CA ASP A 536 8.99 6.27 -17.73
C ASP A 536 10.41 6.47 -17.19
N ASN A 537 11.22 7.30 -17.87
CA ASN A 537 12.57 7.64 -17.41
C ASN A 537 12.54 8.43 -16.09
N TYR A 538 11.58 9.36 -15.94
CA TYR A 538 11.37 10.09 -14.70
C TYR A 538 11.04 9.15 -13.53
N LEU A 539 10.07 8.26 -13.72
CA LEU A 539 9.64 7.33 -12.68
C LEU A 539 10.75 6.35 -12.31
N LYS A 540 11.50 5.83 -13.27
CA LYS A 540 12.69 4.99 -13.00
C LYS A 540 13.76 5.71 -12.20
N GLN A 541 14.04 6.98 -12.52
CA GLN A 541 15.04 7.76 -11.78
C GLN A 541 14.61 8.05 -10.33
N TRP A 542 13.30 8.21 -10.08
CA TRP A 542 12.77 8.57 -8.75
C TRP A 542 12.40 7.37 -7.90
N TYR A 543 11.83 6.32 -8.50
CA TYR A 543 11.22 5.16 -7.83
C TYR A 543 11.90 3.82 -8.19
N CYS A 544 13.04 3.85 -8.90
CA CYS A 544 13.77 2.71 -9.44
C CYS A 544 13.10 2.04 -10.66
N ASP A 545 13.81 1.08 -11.27
CA ASP A 545 13.37 0.43 -12.51
C ASP A 545 12.07 -0.37 -12.36
N ASN A 546 11.80 -0.84 -11.15
CA ASN A 546 10.61 -1.61 -10.79
C ASN A 546 9.46 -0.76 -10.23
N TYR A 547 9.34 0.52 -10.58
CA TYR A 547 8.31 1.43 -10.04
C TYR A 547 6.87 0.96 -10.28
N MET A 548 6.65 0.08 -11.27
CA MET A 548 5.35 -0.54 -11.53
C MET A 548 4.98 -1.61 -10.49
N GLU A 549 5.96 -2.14 -9.78
CA GLU A 549 5.72 -3.06 -8.67
C GLU A 549 5.21 -2.29 -7.44
N LEU A 550 4.31 -2.95 -6.70
CA LEU A 550 3.82 -2.36 -5.46
C LEU A 550 4.91 -2.45 -4.38
N LEU A 551 5.06 -1.37 -3.64
CA LEU A 551 5.91 -1.41 -2.45
C LEU A 551 5.44 -2.49 -1.47
N PRO A 552 6.34 -3.09 -0.67
CA PRO A 552 5.94 -3.90 0.48
C PRO A 552 4.93 -3.14 1.36
N LEU A 553 3.93 -3.83 1.88
CA LEU A 553 2.85 -3.18 2.66
C LEU A 553 3.37 -2.34 3.84
N SER A 554 4.47 -2.76 4.47
CA SER A 554 5.12 -2.00 5.55
C SER A 554 5.59 -0.60 5.11
N GLN A 555 5.76 -0.38 3.81
CA GLN A 555 6.17 0.90 3.20
C GLN A 555 4.99 1.66 2.59
N ARG A 556 3.79 1.07 2.53
CA ARG A 556 2.57 1.72 2.05
C ARG A 556 1.95 2.54 3.16
N VAL A 557 2.54 3.68 3.44
CA VAL A 557 2.07 4.61 4.47
C VAL A 557 1.74 5.95 3.82
N GLY A 558 0.69 6.61 4.30
CA GLY A 558 0.32 7.95 3.84
C GLY A 558 1.51 8.91 3.89
N SER A 559 1.59 9.80 2.93
CA SER A 559 2.71 10.72 2.74
C SER A 559 2.80 11.74 3.86
N HIS A 560 1.69 12.07 4.49
CA HIS A 560 1.59 13.14 5.48
C HIS A 560 1.08 12.66 6.83
N ASP A 561 1.86 12.91 7.89
CA ASP A 561 1.38 12.83 9.28
C ASP A 561 0.58 14.12 9.56
N PHE A 562 -0.73 14.14 9.28
CA PHE A 562 -1.53 15.29 9.62
C PHE A 562 -1.68 15.46 11.15
N TYR A 563 -1.84 16.69 11.58
CA TYR A 563 -2.00 17.06 12.99
C TYR A 563 -3.42 17.54 13.29
N ARG A 564 -4.01 18.30 12.36
CA ARG A 564 -5.38 18.79 12.42
C ARG A 564 -6.01 18.76 11.04
N LEU A 565 -7.24 18.29 10.95
CA LEU A 565 -8.00 18.19 9.72
C LEU A 565 -9.42 18.74 9.93
N ASP A 566 -9.84 19.67 9.05
CA ASP A 566 -11.21 20.12 8.87
C ASP A 566 -11.49 20.18 7.37
N ILE A 567 -12.48 19.44 6.90
CA ILE A 567 -12.86 19.39 5.49
C ILE A 567 -13.98 20.36 5.13
N GLY A 568 -14.34 21.25 6.07
CA GLY A 568 -15.37 22.28 5.86
C GLY A 568 -16.82 21.74 5.98
N ASN A 569 -17.77 22.59 5.60
CA ASN A 569 -19.21 22.32 5.79
C ASN A 569 -19.82 21.33 4.79
N GLU A 570 -19.05 20.69 3.92
CA GLU A 570 -19.59 19.75 2.92
C GLU A 570 -20.04 18.41 3.53
N ILE A 571 -19.70 18.15 4.79
CA ILE A 571 -20.20 17.00 5.56
C ILE A 571 -20.93 17.51 6.80
N ASN A 572 -22.24 17.25 6.85
CA ASN A 572 -23.06 17.41 8.05
C ASN A 572 -22.71 16.33 9.10
N ASP A 573 -21.54 16.42 9.71
CA ASP A 573 -21.16 15.59 10.84
C ASP A 573 -21.13 16.48 12.10
N ASN A 574 -22.06 16.20 13.03
CA ASN A 574 -22.17 16.91 14.31
C ASN A 574 -20.94 16.75 15.22
N ASN A 575 -19.97 15.96 14.84
CA ASN A 575 -18.71 15.71 15.58
C ASN A 575 -17.48 16.37 14.96
N THR A 576 -17.61 17.08 13.84
CA THR A 576 -16.46 17.69 13.17
C THR A 576 -15.97 18.91 13.96
N LYS A 577 -14.71 18.91 14.35
CA LYS A 577 -14.05 20.08 14.94
C LYS A 577 -13.65 21.04 13.83
N HIS A 578 -14.22 22.23 13.84
CA HIS A 578 -13.89 23.29 12.88
C HIS A 578 -12.74 24.14 13.39
N TYR A 579 -11.82 24.48 12.52
CA TYR A 579 -10.68 25.32 12.83
C TYR A 579 -10.65 26.53 11.88
N ASN A 580 -10.33 27.71 12.41
CA ASN A 580 -10.04 28.85 11.56
C ASN A 580 -8.66 28.69 10.89
N TYR A 581 -8.34 29.58 9.94
CA TYR A 581 -7.06 29.55 9.22
C TYR A 581 -5.80 29.64 10.11
N LYS A 582 -5.94 30.01 11.36
CA LYS A 582 -4.87 30.03 12.38
C LYS A 582 -4.78 28.72 13.17
N GLY A 583 -5.72 27.81 12.97
CA GLY A 583 -5.79 26.54 13.71
C GLY A 583 -6.44 26.68 15.09
N GLU A 584 -7.21 27.74 15.32
CA GLU A 584 -8.02 27.90 16.51
C GLU A 584 -9.35 27.19 16.33
N LEU A 585 -9.78 26.43 17.32
CA LEU A 585 -11.07 25.73 17.30
C LEU A 585 -12.19 26.76 17.28
N LEU A 586 -13.10 26.66 16.30
CA LEU A 586 -14.28 27.52 16.16
C LEU A 586 -15.42 27.08 17.08
#